data_87ce6af5b4c46303fc7f13e76503ec47
#
_entry.id   87ce6af5b4c46303fc7f13e76503ec47
#
_cell.length_a   1.000
_cell.length_b   1.000
_cell.length_c   1.000
_cell.angle_alpha   90.00
_cell.angle_beta   90.00
_cell.angle_gamma   90.00
#
_symmetry.space_group_name_H-M   'P 1'
#
loop_
_entity.id
_entity.type
_entity.pdbx_description
1 polymer ?
#
loop_
_entity_poly.entity_id
_entity_poly.type
_entity_poly.pdbx_seq_one_letter_code
_entity_poly.pdbx_strand_id
1 'polypeptide(L)'
;MLKKLIFFILIFKFTFVSAQLNQEPRNITKKFFSELNELENITPALKKKKGFTNYQELLNYIDEKVQNYPELVSSNFIGESQKGKKIPILHISKNSNYDIKKLRVWMQGGLHGNEPASTESLLYLIHLILEDPDYKYLLDKIDLVILPMANIDGFLKNDRYAANGLDLNRDHTKIMAPETRASKKAFAEFDPHIALDFHEYRPFRKDFAQLSSFGISNPYDVMFLHTGNLNVPENIRVIIDTLFVKNAKKSLDKLNLRHRHYIKSEKYKGEIHFSTGSNTARSSSNFYALNNGIATLFEIRGVGIGKTSFKRRINSGLAVGFSF
;
A
#
# COMPACT_ATOMS: atom_id res chain seq x y z
N MET A 1 -10.50 39.91 -60.22
CA MET A 1 -11.42 39.15 -59.31
C MET A 1 -10.60 38.23 -58.44
N LEU A 2 -10.34 38.63 -57.21
CA LEU A 2 -9.48 37.90 -56.29
C LEU A 2 -10.38 37.01 -55.39
N LYS A 3 -10.33 35.71 -55.61
CA LYS A 3 -11.07 34.76 -54.75
C LYS A 3 -10.31 34.64 -53.41
N LYS A 4 -10.93 35.12 -52.35
CA LYS A 4 -10.43 34.94 -50.97
C LYS A 4 -10.72 33.50 -50.56
N LEU A 5 -9.69 32.69 -50.42
CA LEU A 5 -9.75 31.34 -49.84
C LEU A 5 -9.70 31.51 -48.31
N ILE A 6 -10.85 31.28 -47.66
CA ILE A 6 -10.92 31.27 -46.20
C ILE A 6 -10.51 29.88 -45.74
N PHE A 7 -9.35 29.74 -45.16
CA PHE A 7 -8.88 28.53 -44.50
C PHE A 7 -9.50 28.43 -43.12
N PHE A 8 -10.45 27.55 -42.94
CA PHE A 8 -10.99 27.20 -41.63
C PHE A 8 -9.98 26.28 -40.92
N ILE A 9 -9.18 26.83 -40.00
CA ILE A 9 -8.37 26.00 -39.08
C ILE A 9 -9.31 25.48 -38.00
N LEU A 10 -9.77 24.24 -38.15
CA LEU A 10 -10.39 23.49 -37.05
C LEU A 10 -9.31 23.17 -36.02
N ILE A 11 -9.24 23.98 -34.96
CA ILE A 11 -8.45 23.66 -33.78
C ILE A 11 -9.21 22.55 -33.05
N PHE A 12 -8.88 21.31 -33.35
CA PHE A 12 -9.20 20.17 -32.47
C PHE A 12 -8.44 20.39 -31.15
N LYS A 13 -9.10 20.96 -30.15
CA LYS A 13 -8.68 20.76 -28.77
C LYS A 13 -8.80 19.28 -28.47
N PHE A 14 -7.70 18.55 -28.61
CA PHE A 14 -7.56 17.26 -27.95
C PHE A 14 -7.59 17.54 -26.45
N THR A 15 -8.77 17.56 -25.86
CA THR A 15 -8.89 17.29 -24.44
C THR A 15 -8.41 15.86 -24.29
N PHE A 16 -7.22 15.68 -23.74
CA PHE A 16 -6.85 14.42 -23.12
C PHE A 16 -7.88 14.17 -22.02
N VAL A 17 -8.97 13.52 -22.37
CA VAL A 17 -9.79 12.83 -21.41
C VAL A 17 -8.89 11.71 -20.93
N SER A 18 -8.10 11.97 -19.89
CA SER A 18 -7.61 10.89 -19.08
C SER A 18 -8.87 10.14 -18.70
N ALA A 19 -9.01 8.93 -19.20
CA ALA A 19 -10.07 8.03 -18.80
C ALA A 19 -9.83 7.72 -17.33
N GLN A 20 -10.15 8.67 -16.45
CA GLN A 20 -10.41 8.41 -15.06
C GLN A 20 -11.55 7.42 -15.09
N LEU A 21 -11.18 6.17 -15.00
CA LEU A 21 -12.12 5.08 -14.84
C LEU A 21 -13.11 5.52 -13.78
N ASN A 22 -14.38 5.57 -14.13
CA ASN A 22 -15.51 6.10 -13.39
C ASN A 22 -15.28 6.14 -11.89
N GLN A 23 -15.20 7.34 -11.34
CA GLN A 23 -15.27 7.51 -9.89
C GLN A 23 -16.56 6.84 -9.43
N GLU A 24 -16.49 6.11 -8.33
CA GLU A 24 -17.72 5.59 -7.76
C GLU A 24 -18.71 6.73 -7.50
N PRO A 25 -19.98 6.53 -7.80
CA PRO A 25 -21.01 7.53 -7.55
C PRO A 25 -21.00 7.97 -6.08
N ARG A 26 -21.18 9.26 -5.84
CA ARG A 26 -21.15 9.82 -4.46
C ARG A 26 -22.14 9.17 -3.51
N ASN A 27 -23.32 8.76 -4.01
CA ASN A 27 -24.32 8.04 -3.21
C ASN A 27 -23.79 6.67 -2.73
N ILE A 28 -23.01 5.96 -3.55
CA ILE A 28 -22.38 4.69 -3.18
C ILE A 28 -21.30 4.95 -2.11
N THR A 29 -20.41 5.91 -2.36
CA THR A 29 -19.34 6.23 -1.40
C THR A 29 -19.91 6.73 -0.07
N LYS A 30 -20.95 7.58 -0.10
CA LYS A 30 -21.59 8.12 1.07
C LYS A 30 -22.29 7.03 1.92
N LYS A 31 -22.91 6.06 1.25
CA LYS A 31 -23.64 4.96 1.91
C LYS A 31 -22.71 3.91 2.52
N PHE A 32 -21.65 3.51 1.81
CA PHE A 32 -20.81 2.37 2.17
C PHE A 32 -19.44 2.76 2.71
N PHE A 33 -18.99 3.98 2.45
CA PHE A 33 -17.65 4.46 2.79
C PHE A 33 -17.70 5.91 3.27
N SER A 34 -18.59 6.17 4.24
CA SER A 34 -18.57 7.45 4.97
C SER A 34 -17.18 7.67 5.57
N GLU A 35 -16.80 8.92 5.70
CA GLU A 35 -15.56 9.28 6.39
C GLU A 35 -15.63 8.90 7.88
N LEU A 36 -14.51 8.52 8.46
CA LEU A 36 -14.31 8.42 9.90
C LEU A 36 -13.46 9.61 10.32
N ASN A 37 -14.00 10.48 11.15
CA ASN A 37 -13.36 11.73 11.54
C ASN A 37 -12.47 11.61 12.81
N GLU A 38 -12.21 10.40 13.27
CA GLU A 38 -11.51 10.13 14.53
C GLU A 38 -9.99 10.41 14.46
N LEU A 39 -9.40 10.37 13.25
CA LEU A 39 -7.97 10.63 13.10
C LEU A 39 -7.65 12.12 13.10
N GLU A 40 -6.61 12.48 13.83
CA GLU A 40 -6.04 13.82 13.81
C GLU A 40 -5.32 14.14 12.49
N ASN A 41 -5.12 15.42 12.21
CA ASN A 41 -4.46 15.87 10.97
C ASN A 41 -2.94 16.00 11.19
N ILE A 42 -2.26 14.91 11.53
CA ILE A 42 -0.84 14.92 11.92
C ILE A 42 0.11 14.60 10.76
N THR A 43 -0.31 13.79 9.80
CA THR A 43 0.53 13.42 8.67
C THR A 43 0.40 14.39 7.49
N PRO A 44 1.38 14.47 6.58
CA PRO A 44 1.40 15.50 5.54
C PRO A 44 0.16 15.55 4.66
N ALA A 45 -0.36 14.40 4.22
CA ALA A 45 -1.57 14.41 3.41
C ALA A 45 -2.82 14.77 4.22
N LEU A 46 -2.91 14.43 5.50
CA LEU A 46 -4.06 14.81 6.35
C LEU A 46 -4.11 16.30 6.65
N LYS A 47 -2.96 16.99 6.69
CA LYS A 47 -2.87 18.45 6.83
C LYS A 47 -3.38 19.20 5.60
N LYS A 48 -3.60 18.53 4.47
CA LYS A 48 -3.99 19.14 3.19
C LYS A 48 -5.42 18.83 2.79
N LYS A 49 -6.12 19.81 2.22
CA LYS A 49 -7.45 19.60 1.63
C LYS A 49 -7.39 18.84 0.30
N LYS A 50 -6.31 18.98 -0.48
CA LYS A 50 -6.12 18.36 -1.80
C LYS A 50 -4.73 17.73 -1.92
N GLY A 51 -4.64 16.68 -2.73
CA GLY A 51 -3.38 15.97 -2.97
C GLY A 51 -2.99 15.03 -1.82
N PHE A 52 -1.89 14.34 -2.01
CA PHE A 52 -1.33 13.37 -1.05
C PHE A 52 0.09 13.80 -0.67
N THR A 53 0.70 13.12 0.26
CA THR A 53 2.08 13.37 0.67
C THR A 53 3.01 13.33 -0.53
N ASN A 54 3.72 14.41 -0.82
CA ASN A 54 4.73 14.42 -1.87
C ASN A 54 6.10 13.98 -1.32
N TYR A 55 7.08 13.87 -2.22
CA TYR A 55 8.42 13.37 -1.84
C TYR A 55 9.13 14.25 -0.82
N GLN A 56 9.09 15.58 -0.98
CA GLN A 56 9.73 16.49 -0.03
C GLN A 56 9.03 16.48 1.34
N GLU A 57 7.71 16.41 1.34
CA GLU A 57 6.93 16.30 2.58
C GLU A 57 7.22 14.97 3.31
N LEU A 58 7.45 13.88 2.56
CA LEU A 58 7.88 12.60 3.13
C LEU A 58 9.25 12.75 3.79
N LEU A 59 10.23 13.33 3.09
CA LEU A 59 11.57 13.52 3.66
C LEU A 59 11.54 14.40 4.90
N ASN A 60 10.82 15.53 4.85
CA ASN A 60 10.67 16.43 5.99
C ASN A 60 10.02 15.73 7.19
N TYR A 61 9.01 14.88 6.95
CA TYR A 61 8.38 14.09 8.00
C TYR A 61 9.36 13.09 8.63
N ILE A 62 10.15 12.41 7.83
CA ILE A 62 11.18 11.46 8.29
C ILE A 62 12.23 12.20 9.11
N ASP A 63 12.75 13.32 8.61
CA ASP A 63 13.77 14.11 9.29
C ASP A 63 13.26 14.64 10.64
N GLU A 64 11.99 15.09 10.69
CA GLU A 64 11.34 15.49 11.95
C GLU A 64 11.35 14.35 12.98
N LYS A 65 10.99 13.12 12.56
CA LYS A 65 10.96 11.98 13.49
C LYS A 65 12.36 11.57 13.96
N VAL A 66 13.35 11.59 13.09
CA VAL A 66 14.75 11.33 13.44
C VAL A 66 15.27 12.37 14.44
N GLN A 67 14.97 13.65 14.23
CA GLN A 67 15.40 14.73 15.12
C GLN A 67 14.72 14.68 16.50
N ASN A 68 13.42 14.37 16.52
CA ASN A 68 12.65 14.34 17.77
C ASN A 68 12.87 13.06 18.59
N TYR A 69 13.28 11.96 17.95
CA TYR A 69 13.45 10.64 18.58
C TYR A 69 14.78 9.98 18.20
N PRO A 70 15.94 10.64 18.36
CA PRO A 70 17.23 10.15 17.87
C PRO A 70 17.65 8.81 18.48
N GLU A 71 17.17 8.50 19.70
CA GLU A 71 17.46 7.24 20.41
C GLU A 71 16.60 6.06 19.89
N LEU A 72 15.52 6.34 19.15
CA LEU A 72 14.57 5.34 18.68
C LEU A 72 14.55 5.20 17.19
N VAL A 73 14.82 6.26 16.45
CA VAL A 73 14.62 6.34 15.00
C VAL A 73 15.91 6.67 14.28
N SER A 74 16.24 5.86 13.31
CA SER A 74 17.24 6.18 12.30
C SER A 74 16.63 6.08 10.91
N SER A 75 17.16 6.83 9.97
CA SER A 75 16.77 6.75 8.57
C SER A 75 17.98 6.59 7.66
N ASN A 76 17.76 5.92 6.53
CA ASN A 76 18.77 5.75 5.50
C ASN A 76 18.10 5.73 4.12
N PHE A 77 18.90 5.74 3.08
CA PHE A 77 18.46 5.55 1.69
C PHE A 77 18.94 4.18 1.20
N ILE A 78 17.99 3.33 0.78
CA ILE A 78 18.30 1.97 0.31
C ILE A 78 18.74 1.92 -1.16
N GLY A 79 18.58 3.02 -1.89
CA GLY A 79 18.93 3.13 -3.29
C GLY A 79 18.27 4.33 -3.93
N GLU A 80 18.21 4.32 -5.26
CA GLU A 80 17.57 5.38 -6.06
C GLU A 80 16.51 4.80 -6.99
N SER A 81 15.47 5.59 -7.22
CA SER A 81 14.45 5.30 -8.24
C SER A 81 15.05 5.45 -9.65
N GLN A 82 14.31 5.03 -10.67
CA GLN A 82 14.73 5.19 -12.07
C GLN A 82 14.99 6.64 -12.47
N LYS A 83 14.41 7.61 -11.76
CA LYS A 83 14.64 9.05 -11.97
C LYS A 83 15.62 9.67 -10.98
N GLY A 84 16.42 8.85 -10.29
CA GLY A 84 17.48 9.31 -9.39
C GLY A 84 16.97 9.87 -8.05
N LYS A 85 15.73 9.57 -7.63
CA LYS A 85 15.25 9.95 -6.30
C LYS A 85 15.66 8.91 -5.29
N LYS A 86 16.28 9.35 -4.21
CA LYS A 86 16.69 8.47 -3.10
C LYS A 86 15.48 7.86 -2.41
N ILE A 87 15.50 6.56 -2.16
CA ILE A 87 14.40 5.81 -1.55
C ILE A 87 14.64 5.72 -0.04
N PRO A 88 13.88 6.47 0.79
CA PRO A 88 14.08 6.49 2.23
C PRO A 88 13.50 5.26 2.89
N ILE A 89 14.18 4.80 3.94
CA ILE A 89 13.73 3.76 4.86
C ILE A 89 13.95 4.22 6.30
N LEU A 90 13.05 3.85 7.21
CA LEU A 90 13.19 4.11 8.63
C LEU A 90 13.44 2.80 9.37
N HIS A 91 14.32 2.84 10.36
CA HIS A 91 14.48 1.82 11.36
C HIS A 91 14.07 2.38 12.73
N ILE A 92 13.12 1.74 13.39
CA ILE A 92 12.57 2.15 14.68
C ILE A 92 12.79 1.02 15.67
N SER A 93 13.66 1.27 16.65
CA SER A 93 14.01 0.30 17.68
C SER A 93 14.41 1.03 18.97
N LYS A 94 14.12 0.45 20.11
CA LYS A 94 14.49 1.01 21.41
C LYS A 94 15.98 0.81 21.74
N ASN A 95 16.63 -0.20 21.14
CA ASN A 95 18.05 -0.50 21.33
C ASN A 95 18.74 -0.60 19.98
N SER A 96 19.90 0.03 19.83
CA SER A 96 20.72 -0.01 18.60
C SER A 96 21.34 -1.38 18.30
N ASN A 97 21.44 -2.25 19.31
CA ASN A 97 21.91 -3.63 19.15
C ASN A 97 20.72 -4.55 18.96
N TYR A 98 20.77 -5.40 17.95
CA TYR A 98 19.76 -6.43 17.73
C TYR A 98 19.57 -7.25 19.02
N ASP A 99 18.47 -7.00 19.72
CA ASP A 99 18.05 -7.89 20.80
C ASP A 99 17.46 -9.14 20.14
N ILE A 100 18.13 -10.27 20.30
CA ILE A 100 17.76 -11.57 19.71
C ILE A 100 16.33 -11.97 20.11
N LYS A 101 15.78 -11.37 21.17
CA LYS A 101 14.43 -11.63 21.67
C LYS A 101 13.34 -10.83 20.97
N LYS A 102 13.69 -9.79 20.18
CA LYS A 102 12.70 -8.97 19.48
C LYS A 102 12.29 -9.60 18.15
N LEU A 103 11.02 -9.41 17.80
CA LEU A 103 10.53 -9.74 16.46
C LEU A 103 10.92 -8.65 15.47
N ARG A 104 11.57 -9.03 14.39
CA ARG A 104 11.88 -8.12 13.29
C ARG A 104 10.68 -8.01 12.35
N VAL A 105 10.17 -6.79 12.19
CA VAL A 105 8.98 -6.50 11.41
C VAL A 105 9.33 -5.56 10.25
N TRP A 106 9.01 -5.98 9.04
CA TRP A 106 9.09 -5.17 7.84
C TRP A 106 7.71 -4.66 7.44
N MET A 107 7.58 -3.36 7.21
CA MET A 107 6.36 -2.77 6.68
C MET A 107 6.66 -1.97 5.41
N GLN A 108 5.88 -2.20 4.37
CA GLN A 108 6.05 -1.54 3.08
C GLN A 108 4.74 -0.92 2.59
N GLY A 109 4.84 0.30 2.05
CA GLY A 109 3.75 0.98 1.36
C GLY A 109 4.22 1.67 0.09
N GLY A 110 3.28 2.19 -0.69
CA GLY A 110 3.58 2.93 -1.91
C GLY A 110 4.31 2.12 -2.99
N LEU A 111 4.17 0.80 -3.01
CA LEU A 111 4.70 -0.05 -4.09
C LEU A 111 4.01 0.25 -5.42
N HIS A 112 2.72 0.56 -5.38
CA HIS A 112 2.01 1.18 -6.48
C HIS A 112 1.79 2.67 -6.17
N GLY A 113 2.18 3.55 -7.08
CA GLY A 113 2.19 4.98 -6.81
C GLY A 113 0.79 5.63 -6.74
N ASN A 114 -0.25 4.95 -7.17
CA ASN A 114 -1.64 5.41 -7.09
C ASN A 114 -2.40 4.89 -5.86
N GLU A 115 -1.67 4.43 -4.83
CA GLU A 115 -2.18 3.86 -3.59
C GLU A 115 -1.76 4.69 -2.36
N PRO A 116 -2.21 5.95 -2.25
CA PRO A 116 -1.65 6.90 -1.29
C PRO A 116 -1.95 6.57 0.18
N ALA A 117 -3.04 5.87 0.49
CA ALA A 117 -3.32 5.51 1.88
C ALA A 117 -2.38 4.42 2.40
N SER A 118 -1.74 3.63 1.53
CA SER A 118 -0.71 2.68 1.93
C SER A 118 0.50 3.39 2.57
N THR A 119 0.97 4.46 1.95
CA THR A 119 2.02 5.33 2.52
C THR A 119 1.54 6.04 3.78
N GLU A 120 0.37 6.69 3.71
CA GLU A 120 -0.10 7.53 4.80
C GLU A 120 -0.43 6.74 6.06
N SER A 121 -0.91 5.49 5.95
CA SER A 121 -1.10 4.60 7.09
C SER A 121 0.20 4.31 7.81
N LEU A 122 1.29 4.11 7.07
CA LEU A 122 2.61 3.90 7.66
C LEU A 122 3.16 5.15 8.35
N LEU A 123 2.96 6.33 7.76
CA LEU A 123 3.34 7.59 8.43
C LEU A 123 2.54 7.80 9.72
N TYR A 124 1.24 7.51 9.71
CA TYR A 124 0.43 7.60 10.92
C TYR A 124 0.83 6.57 11.98
N LEU A 125 1.14 5.35 11.57
CA LEU A 125 1.63 4.29 12.44
C LEU A 125 2.96 4.67 13.11
N ILE A 126 3.90 5.28 12.37
CA ILE A 126 5.15 5.81 12.92
C ILE A 126 4.86 6.82 14.05
N HIS A 127 3.92 7.75 13.82
CA HIS A 127 3.53 8.71 14.85
C HIS A 127 3.00 8.01 16.10
N LEU A 128 2.04 7.07 15.96
CA LEU A 128 1.47 6.39 17.11
C LEU A 128 2.52 5.58 17.90
N ILE A 129 3.40 4.86 17.23
CA ILE A 129 4.45 4.07 17.92
C ILE A 129 5.43 4.95 18.70
N LEU A 130 5.71 6.16 18.19
CA LEU A 130 6.68 7.06 18.83
C LEU A 130 6.06 7.96 19.91
N GLU A 131 4.82 8.38 19.72
CA GLU A 131 4.20 9.47 20.49
C GLU A 131 3.05 9.02 21.40
N ASP A 132 2.34 7.92 21.03
CA ASP A 132 1.22 7.43 21.81
C ASP A 132 1.69 6.38 22.84
N PRO A 133 1.46 6.61 24.15
CA PRO A 133 1.84 5.68 25.20
C PRO A 133 1.24 4.28 25.03
N ASP A 134 0.05 4.18 24.45
CA ASP A 134 -0.65 2.92 24.26
C ASP A 134 0.03 2.01 23.20
N TYR A 135 0.91 2.55 22.37
CA TYR A 135 1.65 1.81 21.33
C TYR A 135 3.17 1.75 21.58
N LYS A 136 3.72 2.68 22.37
CA LYS A 136 5.17 2.80 22.58
C LYS A 136 5.81 1.54 23.20
N TYR A 137 5.05 0.78 23.98
CA TYR A 137 5.51 -0.49 24.58
C TYR A 137 5.90 -1.54 23.53
N LEU A 138 5.36 -1.42 22.30
CA LEU A 138 5.69 -2.34 21.20
C LEU A 138 7.19 -2.34 20.90
N LEU A 139 7.87 -1.20 21.09
CA LEU A 139 9.31 -1.10 20.88
C LEU A 139 10.16 -1.93 21.86
N ASP A 140 9.55 -2.44 22.92
CA ASP A 140 10.19 -3.43 23.81
C ASP A 140 10.14 -4.85 23.21
N LYS A 141 9.30 -5.09 22.19
CA LYS A 141 9.00 -6.41 21.61
C LYS A 141 9.43 -6.55 20.17
N ILE A 142 9.48 -5.45 19.42
CA ILE A 142 9.76 -5.45 17.99
C ILE A 142 10.93 -4.53 17.64
N ASP A 143 11.63 -4.92 16.58
CA ASP A 143 12.45 -4.08 15.73
C ASP A 143 11.68 -3.83 14.44
N LEU A 144 11.48 -2.58 14.08
CA LEU A 144 10.62 -2.20 12.99
C LEU A 144 11.39 -1.49 11.88
N VAL A 145 11.27 -1.99 10.66
CA VAL A 145 11.74 -1.32 9.46
C VAL A 145 10.55 -0.94 8.59
N ILE A 146 10.48 0.32 8.20
CA ILE A 146 9.39 0.87 7.39
C ILE A 146 9.93 1.46 6.09
N LEU A 147 9.44 0.95 4.95
CA LEU A 147 9.62 1.50 3.61
C LEU A 147 8.31 2.19 3.20
N PRO A 148 8.12 3.51 3.46
CA PRO A 148 6.81 4.13 3.35
C PRO A 148 6.38 4.43 1.91
N MET A 149 7.33 4.57 0.98
CA MET A 149 7.06 4.92 -0.41
C MET A 149 8.07 4.23 -1.34
N ALA A 150 7.81 2.95 -1.67
CA ALA A 150 8.73 2.14 -2.46
C ALA A 150 8.87 2.61 -3.92
N ASN A 151 7.77 3.10 -4.54
CA ASN A 151 7.71 3.58 -5.93
C ASN A 151 7.53 5.10 -5.97
N ILE A 152 8.58 5.85 -5.67
CA ILE A 152 8.53 7.31 -5.60
C ILE A 152 8.12 7.93 -6.94
N ASP A 153 8.65 7.45 -8.06
CA ASP A 153 8.39 8.00 -9.38
C ASP A 153 6.92 7.80 -9.82
N GLY A 154 6.35 6.64 -9.52
CA GLY A 154 4.93 6.37 -9.74
C GLY A 154 4.06 7.17 -8.79
N PHE A 155 4.45 7.28 -7.53
CA PHE A 155 3.70 8.02 -6.52
C PHE A 155 3.53 9.51 -6.89
N LEU A 156 4.60 10.16 -7.34
CA LEU A 156 4.56 11.55 -7.79
C LEU A 156 3.63 11.80 -8.98
N LYS A 157 3.37 10.76 -9.77
CA LYS A 157 2.45 10.81 -10.92
C LYS A 157 1.06 10.27 -10.62
N ASN A 158 0.85 9.77 -9.40
CA ASN A 158 -0.34 8.99 -9.03
C ASN A 158 -0.58 7.83 -10.03
N ASP A 159 0.50 7.16 -10.43
CA ASP A 159 0.51 6.04 -11.36
C ASP A 159 0.88 4.75 -10.64
N ARG A 160 0.23 3.66 -11.02
CA ARG A 160 0.53 2.32 -10.50
C ARG A 160 1.97 1.90 -10.79
N TYR A 161 2.45 2.22 -11.96
CA TYR A 161 3.68 1.71 -12.51
C TYR A 161 4.91 2.56 -12.12
N ALA A 162 6.08 1.94 -12.14
CA ALA A 162 7.36 2.64 -12.06
C ALA A 162 7.60 3.50 -13.31
N ALA A 163 8.65 4.32 -13.32
CA ALA A 163 8.90 5.29 -14.37
C ALA A 163 9.03 4.69 -15.79
N ASN A 164 9.49 3.44 -15.89
CA ASN A 164 9.61 2.68 -17.14
C ASN A 164 8.37 1.83 -17.49
N GLY A 165 7.27 1.96 -16.76
CA GLY A 165 6.04 1.19 -16.98
C GLY A 165 6.04 -0.21 -16.35
N LEU A 166 7.05 -0.59 -15.56
CA LEU A 166 7.03 -1.85 -14.83
C LEU A 166 6.08 -1.81 -13.62
N ASP A 167 5.31 -2.86 -13.45
CA ASP A 167 4.60 -3.15 -12.19
C ASP A 167 5.61 -3.76 -11.20
N LEU A 168 6.01 -3.00 -10.18
CA LEU A 168 6.98 -3.47 -9.18
C LEU A 168 6.48 -4.71 -8.43
N ASN A 169 5.16 -4.86 -8.26
CA ASN A 169 4.55 -6.06 -7.68
C ASN A 169 4.47 -7.25 -8.68
N ARG A 170 5.21 -7.19 -9.78
CA ARG A 170 5.42 -8.27 -10.75
C ARG A 170 6.91 -8.48 -11.06
N ASP A 171 7.77 -7.71 -10.39
CA ASP A 171 9.21 -7.65 -10.70
C ASP A 171 10.10 -8.43 -9.72
N HIS A 172 9.56 -8.96 -8.63
CA HIS A 172 10.36 -9.62 -7.57
C HIS A 172 11.14 -10.89 -8.03
N THR A 173 10.85 -11.43 -9.20
CA THR A 173 11.63 -12.52 -9.80
C THR A 173 12.61 -12.03 -10.86
N LYS A 174 12.25 -11.01 -11.64
CA LYS A 174 13.11 -10.47 -12.73
C LYS A 174 14.08 -9.41 -12.23
N ILE A 175 13.68 -8.63 -11.21
CA ILE A 175 14.51 -7.63 -10.53
C ILE A 175 15.06 -6.59 -11.53
N MET A 176 14.22 -6.16 -12.45
CA MET A 176 14.58 -5.21 -13.51
C MET A 176 14.62 -3.76 -13.00
N ALA A 177 13.71 -3.40 -12.09
CA ALA A 177 13.66 -2.06 -11.53
C ALA A 177 14.69 -1.87 -10.41
N PRO A 178 15.37 -0.71 -10.34
CA PRO A 178 16.28 -0.40 -9.24
C PRO A 178 15.55 -0.34 -7.89
N GLU A 179 14.29 0.11 -7.87
CA GLU A 179 13.42 0.11 -6.69
C GLU A 179 13.23 -1.30 -6.14
N THR A 180 12.97 -2.27 -7.01
CA THR A 180 12.82 -3.69 -6.61
C THR A 180 14.13 -4.25 -6.08
N ARG A 181 15.28 -3.94 -6.73
CA ARG A 181 16.59 -4.38 -6.25
C ARG A 181 16.90 -3.82 -4.86
N ALA A 182 16.66 -2.52 -4.68
CA ALA A 182 16.93 -1.82 -3.43
C ALA A 182 16.08 -2.38 -2.28
N SER A 183 14.77 -2.51 -2.48
CA SER A 183 13.85 -3.02 -1.45
C SER A 183 14.15 -4.47 -1.09
N LYS A 184 14.43 -5.33 -2.08
CA LYS A 184 14.79 -6.74 -1.84
C LYS A 184 16.10 -6.89 -1.08
N LYS A 185 17.11 -6.08 -1.42
CA LYS A 185 18.40 -6.06 -0.71
C LYS A 185 18.20 -5.66 0.74
N ALA A 186 17.52 -4.53 0.99
CA ALA A 186 17.25 -4.05 2.34
C ALA A 186 16.42 -5.05 3.16
N PHE A 187 15.42 -5.70 2.53
CA PHE A 187 14.63 -6.76 3.16
C PHE A 187 15.51 -7.94 3.59
N ALA A 188 16.39 -8.42 2.69
CA ALA A 188 17.27 -9.55 2.98
C ALA A 188 18.31 -9.23 4.06
N GLU A 189 18.83 -8.00 4.09
CA GLU A 189 19.79 -7.54 5.10
C GLU A 189 19.14 -7.40 6.48
N PHE A 190 17.88 -6.98 6.54
CA PHE A 190 17.13 -6.90 7.79
C PHE A 190 16.65 -8.27 8.28
N ASP A 191 16.41 -9.22 7.39
CA ASP A 191 15.96 -10.58 7.66
C ASP A 191 14.73 -10.63 8.59
N PRO A 192 13.58 -10.06 8.19
CA PRO A 192 12.41 -9.92 9.06
C PRO A 192 11.69 -11.25 9.27
N HIS A 193 11.12 -11.43 10.47
CA HIS A 193 10.21 -12.53 10.78
C HIS A 193 8.80 -12.30 10.22
N ILE A 194 8.38 -11.02 10.17
CA ILE A 194 7.04 -10.59 9.74
C ILE A 194 7.19 -9.54 8.65
N ALA A 195 6.38 -9.64 7.60
CA ALA A 195 6.34 -8.68 6.51
C ALA A 195 4.90 -8.26 6.17
N LEU A 196 4.61 -6.98 6.28
CA LEU A 196 3.32 -6.38 6.00
C LEU A 196 3.42 -5.48 4.76
N ASP A 197 2.61 -5.77 3.75
CA ASP A 197 2.60 -5.05 2.48
C ASP A 197 1.27 -4.32 2.30
N PHE A 198 1.32 -2.99 2.38
CA PHE A 198 0.14 -2.14 2.35
C PHE A 198 -0.15 -1.71 0.92
N HIS A 199 -1.32 -2.09 0.44
CA HIS A 199 -1.84 -1.77 -0.88
C HIS A 199 -3.23 -1.17 -0.82
N GLU A 200 -3.67 -0.64 -1.95
CA GLU A 200 -5.06 -0.23 -2.14
C GLU A 200 -5.64 -0.86 -3.40
N TYR A 201 -6.88 -1.30 -3.34
CA TYR A 201 -7.59 -1.84 -4.48
C TYR A 201 -8.59 -0.82 -5.04
N ARG A 202 -8.94 -1.02 -6.32
CA ARG A 202 -10.00 -0.28 -6.98
C ARG A 202 -11.36 -0.84 -6.57
N PRO A 203 -12.27 -0.02 -6.00
CA PRO A 203 -13.58 -0.49 -5.59
C PRO A 203 -14.43 -1.00 -6.74
N PHE A 204 -14.41 -0.32 -7.88
CA PHE A 204 -15.04 -0.85 -9.08
C PHE A 204 -14.15 -1.94 -9.70
N ARG A 205 -14.58 -3.17 -9.56
CA ARG A 205 -13.86 -4.37 -9.97
C ARG A 205 -14.20 -4.73 -11.42
N LYS A 206 -13.29 -4.42 -12.35
CA LYS A 206 -13.46 -4.75 -13.77
C LYS A 206 -13.48 -6.25 -14.04
N ASP A 207 -12.71 -7.02 -13.28
CA ASP A 207 -12.70 -8.48 -13.39
C ASP A 207 -14.06 -9.10 -13.07
N PHE A 208 -14.86 -8.48 -12.21
CA PHE A 208 -16.23 -8.90 -11.93
C PHE A 208 -17.26 -8.32 -12.89
N ALA A 209 -16.90 -7.39 -13.76
CA ALA A 209 -17.84 -6.80 -14.74
C ALA A 209 -18.40 -7.85 -15.69
N GLN A 210 -17.72 -8.96 -15.91
CA GLN A 210 -18.22 -10.09 -16.70
C GLN A 210 -19.42 -10.81 -16.06
N LEU A 211 -19.70 -10.58 -14.79
CA LEU A 211 -20.82 -11.17 -14.05
C LEU A 211 -22.08 -10.30 -14.09
N SER A 212 -21.99 -9.05 -14.55
CA SER A 212 -23.09 -8.09 -14.57
C SER A 212 -22.87 -7.05 -15.65
N SER A 213 -23.96 -6.64 -16.31
CA SER A 213 -23.95 -5.54 -17.30
C SER A 213 -23.67 -4.17 -16.66
N PHE A 214 -23.85 -4.01 -15.36
CA PHE A 214 -23.70 -2.75 -14.64
C PHE A 214 -22.34 -2.59 -13.93
N GLY A 215 -21.52 -3.62 -13.91
CA GLY A 215 -20.31 -3.68 -13.12
C GLY A 215 -20.59 -3.98 -11.64
N ILE A 216 -19.53 -4.17 -10.88
CA ILE A 216 -19.59 -4.51 -9.44
C ILE A 216 -18.72 -3.57 -8.65
N SER A 217 -19.33 -2.90 -7.66
CA SER A 217 -18.61 -2.14 -6.64
C SER A 217 -18.35 -3.02 -5.42
N ASN A 218 -17.10 -3.07 -4.99
CA ASN A 218 -16.69 -3.88 -3.84
C ASN A 218 -16.78 -3.05 -2.56
N PRO A 219 -17.64 -3.42 -1.57
CA PRO A 219 -17.89 -2.62 -0.38
C PRO A 219 -16.94 -2.87 0.78
N TYR A 220 -15.91 -3.67 0.63
CA TYR A 220 -15.00 -4.02 1.74
C TYR A 220 -13.96 -2.93 1.96
N ASP A 221 -13.72 -2.59 3.22
CA ASP A 221 -12.68 -1.65 3.62
C ASP A 221 -11.29 -2.26 3.45
N VAL A 222 -11.14 -3.55 3.76
CA VAL A 222 -9.91 -4.32 3.64
C VAL A 222 -10.17 -5.69 3.03
N MET A 223 -9.26 -6.10 2.14
CA MET A 223 -9.15 -7.49 1.71
C MET A 223 -7.76 -8.03 2.03
N PHE A 224 -7.71 -9.28 2.51
CA PHE A 224 -6.47 -9.97 2.85
C PHE A 224 -5.99 -10.81 1.69
N LEU A 225 -4.73 -10.64 1.33
CA LEU A 225 -4.04 -11.45 0.33
C LEU A 225 -2.74 -11.99 0.92
N HIS A 226 -2.76 -13.23 1.37
CA HIS A 226 -1.57 -13.95 1.79
C HIS A 226 -1.23 -15.07 0.81
N THR A 227 -0.04 -15.62 0.96
CA THR A 227 0.47 -16.58 0.00
C THR A 227 -0.27 -17.92 0.06
N GLY A 228 -0.64 -18.43 -1.12
CA GLY A 228 -1.04 -19.82 -1.32
C GLY A 228 0.04 -20.64 -2.03
N ASN A 229 1.26 -20.11 -2.13
CA ASN A 229 2.37 -20.82 -2.78
C ASN A 229 2.79 -22.02 -1.93
N LEU A 230 2.75 -23.21 -2.54
CA LEU A 230 3.03 -24.48 -1.84
C LEU A 230 4.51 -24.67 -1.46
N ASN A 231 5.42 -23.84 -1.97
CA ASN A 231 6.82 -23.81 -1.52
C ASN A 231 7.02 -23.02 -0.22
N VAL A 232 6.00 -22.32 0.26
CA VAL A 232 6.01 -21.74 1.60
C VAL A 232 5.59 -22.82 2.59
N PRO A 233 6.35 -23.04 3.67
CA PRO A 233 6.03 -24.06 4.68
C PRO A 233 4.58 -23.96 5.18
N GLU A 234 3.92 -25.08 5.35
CA GLU A 234 2.50 -25.14 5.73
C GLU A 234 2.24 -24.45 7.08
N ASN A 235 3.10 -24.69 8.05
CA ASN A 235 3.00 -24.04 9.37
C ASN A 235 2.99 -22.50 9.27
N ILE A 236 3.80 -21.89 8.38
CA ILE A 236 3.79 -20.45 8.14
C ILE A 236 2.44 -20.03 7.55
N ARG A 237 1.93 -20.75 6.54
CA ARG A 237 0.63 -20.45 5.92
C ARG A 237 -0.52 -20.54 6.93
N VAL A 238 -0.49 -21.55 7.80
CA VAL A 238 -1.48 -21.73 8.86
C VAL A 238 -1.41 -20.60 9.90
N ILE A 239 -0.21 -20.22 10.34
CA ILE A 239 -0.03 -19.12 11.30
C ILE A 239 -0.56 -17.79 10.72
N ILE A 240 -0.29 -17.50 9.44
CA ILE A 240 -0.80 -16.30 8.79
C ILE A 240 -2.33 -16.22 8.91
N ASP A 241 -3.02 -17.29 8.58
CA ASP A 241 -4.50 -17.28 8.56
C ASP A 241 -5.12 -17.38 9.96
N THR A 242 -4.62 -18.27 10.79
CA THR A 242 -5.23 -18.61 12.09
C THR A 242 -4.91 -17.62 13.20
N LEU A 243 -3.77 -16.93 13.12
CA LEU A 243 -3.36 -15.95 14.13
C LEU A 243 -3.50 -14.51 13.58
N PHE A 244 -2.73 -14.18 12.55
CA PHE A 244 -2.62 -12.80 12.09
C PHE A 244 -3.89 -12.29 11.41
N VAL A 245 -4.35 -12.96 10.36
CA VAL A 245 -5.57 -12.55 9.64
C VAL A 245 -6.78 -12.61 10.57
N LYS A 246 -6.87 -13.58 11.47
CA LYS A 246 -7.95 -13.67 12.46
C LYS A 246 -7.95 -12.48 13.42
N ASN A 247 -6.79 -12.04 13.91
CA ASN A 247 -6.70 -10.86 14.79
C ASN A 247 -7.03 -9.57 14.02
N ALA A 248 -6.52 -9.42 12.80
CA ALA A 248 -6.85 -8.28 11.95
C ALA A 248 -8.36 -8.18 11.67
N LYS A 249 -9.04 -9.31 11.41
CA LYS A 249 -10.51 -9.34 11.27
C LYS A 249 -11.19 -8.83 12.54
N LYS A 250 -10.78 -9.30 13.72
CA LYS A 250 -11.33 -8.83 15.01
C LYS A 250 -11.15 -7.32 15.22
N SER A 251 -9.98 -6.77 14.86
CA SER A 251 -9.70 -5.34 14.96
C SER A 251 -10.60 -4.54 14.02
N LEU A 252 -10.80 -5.02 12.80
CA LEU A 252 -11.70 -4.39 11.82
C LEU A 252 -13.17 -4.46 12.26
N ASP A 253 -13.61 -5.59 12.82
CA ASP A 253 -14.98 -5.77 13.34
C ASP A 253 -15.28 -4.78 14.47
N LYS A 254 -14.34 -4.55 15.39
CA LYS A 254 -14.48 -3.56 16.47
C LYS A 254 -14.72 -2.13 15.95
N LEU A 255 -14.18 -1.83 14.78
CA LEU A 255 -14.30 -0.53 14.11
C LEU A 255 -15.46 -0.50 13.09
N ASN A 256 -16.28 -1.54 13.01
CA ASN A 256 -17.32 -1.71 12.00
C ASN A 256 -16.78 -1.56 10.55
N LEU A 257 -15.55 -2.01 10.31
CA LEU A 257 -14.91 -2.01 9.00
C LEU A 257 -15.12 -3.37 8.33
N ARG A 258 -15.60 -3.34 7.08
CA ARG A 258 -15.89 -4.55 6.32
C ARG A 258 -14.62 -5.17 5.79
N HIS A 259 -14.51 -6.48 5.89
CA HIS A 259 -13.34 -7.20 5.40
C HIS A 259 -13.70 -8.55 4.76
N ARG A 260 -12.78 -9.09 3.98
CA ARG A 260 -12.83 -10.44 3.39
C ARG A 260 -11.46 -10.87 2.89
N HIS A 261 -11.33 -12.13 2.49
CA HIS A 261 -10.20 -12.55 1.68
C HIS A 261 -10.30 -11.97 0.26
N TYR A 262 -9.15 -11.68 -0.34
CA TYR A 262 -9.09 -11.20 -1.71
C TYR A 262 -9.57 -12.29 -2.68
N ILE A 263 -10.46 -11.91 -3.59
CA ILE A 263 -10.94 -12.78 -4.66
C ILE A 263 -10.89 -11.98 -5.95
N LYS A 264 -10.40 -12.59 -7.01
CA LYS A 264 -10.52 -12.12 -8.39
C LYS A 264 -11.30 -13.11 -9.23
N SER A 265 -11.87 -12.65 -10.33
CA SER A 265 -12.45 -13.53 -11.33
C SER A 265 -11.65 -13.47 -12.63
N GLU A 266 -11.57 -14.59 -13.32
CA GLU A 266 -10.90 -14.72 -14.61
C GLU A 266 -11.65 -15.68 -15.51
N LYS A 267 -11.59 -15.47 -16.84
CA LYS A 267 -12.09 -16.44 -17.80
C LYS A 267 -10.99 -17.44 -18.11
N TYR A 268 -11.32 -18.72 -17.97
CA TYR A 268 -10.46 -19.82 -18.38
C TYR A 268 -11.30 -20.87 -19.14
N LYS A 269 -10.91 -21.19 -20.35
CA LYS A 269 -11.63 -22.14 -21.24
C LYS A 269 -13.13 -21.85 -21.39
N GLY A 270 -13.50 -20.56 -21.44
CA GLY A 270 -14.89 -20.13 -21.61
C GLY A 270 -15.69 -20.00 -20.32
N GLU A 271 -15.21 -20.52 -19.21
CA GLU A 271 -15.86 -20.48 -17.90
C GLU A 271 -15.28 -19.38 -17.00
N ILE A 272 -16.06 -18.93 -16.02
CA ILE A 272 -15.63 -17.97 -15.01
C ILE A 272 -15.09 -18.71 -13.80
N HIS A 273 -13.81 -18.50 -13.51
CA HIS A 273 -13.13 -19.04 -12.36
C HIS A 273 -12.87 -17.96 -11.32
N PHE A 274 -12.92 -18.34 -10.06
CA PHE A 274 -12.54 -17.47 -8.94
C PHE A 274 -11.25 -17.95 -8.32
N SER A 275 -10.36 -17.03 -7.98
CA SER A 275 -9.11 -17.33 -7.29
C SER A 275 -8.77 -16.30 -6.23
N THR A 276 -8.05 -16.71 -5.21
CA THR A 276 -7.61 -15.89 -4.06
C THR A 276 -6.35 -15.06 -4.36
N GLY A 277 -6.11 -14.73 -5.61
CA GLY A 277 -4.97 -13.91 -6.00
C GLY A 277 -3.81 -14.72 -6.57
N SER A 278 -2.63 -14.12 -6.61
CA SER A 278 -1.45 -14.72 -7.24
C SER A 278 -0.60 -15.50 -6.23
N ASN A 279 -0.23 -16.73 -6.59
CA ASN A 279 0.70 -17.57 -5.83
C ASN A 279 2.13 -17.50 -6.41
N THR A 280 2.40 -16.57 -7.33
CA THR A 280 3.69 -16.49 -8.02
C THR A 280 4.70 -15.67 -7.24
N ALA A 281 5.95 -16.13 -7.22
CA ALA A 281 7.08 -15.46 -6.57
C ALA A 281 7.40 -14.04 -7.08
N ARG A 282 6.76 -13.61 -8.16
CA ARG A 282 6.96 -12.27 -8.75
C ARG A 282 6.32 -11.13 -7.95
N SER A 283 5.40 -11.44 -7.02
CA SER A 283 4.79 -10.43 -6.13
C SER A 283 5.58 -10.31 -4.83
N SER A 284 5.51 -9.12 -4.21
CA SER A 284 6.15 -8.78 -2.95
C SER A 284 5.79 -9.76 -1.82
N SER A 285 4.51 -9.96 -1.56
CA SER A 285 4.03 -10.81 -0.47
C SER A 285 4.46 -12.28 -0.62
N ASN A 286 4.46 -12.82 -1.86
CA ASN A 286 4.98 -14.16 -2.10
C ASN A 286 6.49 -14.23 -1.99
N PHE A 287 7.22 -13.20 -2.41
CA PHE A 287 8.65 -13.11 -2.20
C PHE A 287 9.00 -13.14 -0.71
N TYR A 288 8.31 -12.33 0.11
CA TYR A 288 8.53 -12.29 1.56
C TYR A 288 8.25 -13.64 2.21
N ALA A 289 7.13 -14.28 1.84
CA ALA A 289 6.77 -15.59 2.37
C ALA A 289 7.73 -16.70 1.95
N LEU A 290 8.27 -16.66 0.72
CA LEU A 290 9.29 -17.60 0.22
C LEU A 290 10.65 -17.44 0.90
N ASN A 291 10.87 -16.33 1.61
CA ASN A 291 12.01 -16.13 2.50
C ASN A 291 11.69 -16.55 3.95
N ASN A 292 10.70 -17.42 4.13
CA ASN A 292 10.25 -17.95 5.42
C ASN A 292 9.66 -16.90 6.38
N GLY A 293 9.28 -15.71 5.86
CA GLY A 293 8.61 -14.67 6.63
C GLY A 293 7.10 -14.92 6.73
N ILE A 294 6.52 -14.53 7.85
CA ILE A 294 5.06 -14.42 8.00
C ILE A 294 4.62 -13.20 7.21
N ALA A 295 4.11 -13.38 5.99
CA ALA A 295 3.85 -12.28 5.07
C ALA A 295 2.37 -12.15 4.71
N THR A 296 1.84 -10.93 4.82
CA THR A 296 0.46 -10.59 4.40
C THR A 296 0.44 -9.28 3.64
N LEU A 297 -0.34 -9.27 2.56
CA LEU A 297 -0.68 -8.07 1.81
C LEU A 297 -2.11 -7.65 2.16
N PHE A 298 -2.30 -6.36 2.41
CA PHE A 298 -3.59 -5.75 2.66
C PHE A 298 -3.99 -4.90 1.48
N GLU A 299 -5.16 -5.14 0.96
CA GLU A 299 -5.81 -4.36 -0.08
C GLU A 299 -6.85 -3.45 0.55
N ILE A 300 -6.49 -2.20 0.84
CA ILE A 300 -7.38 -1.18 1.37
C ILE A 300 -8.18 -0.59 0.20
N ARG A 301 -9.46 -0.28 0.41
CA ARG A 301 -10.29 0.30 -0.63
C ARG A 301 -9.90 1.75 -0.93
N GLY A 302 -9.30 2.07 -2.09
CA GLY A 302 -8.82 3.44 -2.30
C GLY A 302 -8.52 3.87 -3.72
N VAL A 303 -8.11 2.98 -4.60
CA VAL A 303 -7.68 3.37 -5.95
C VAL A 303 -8.81 3.99 -6.76
N GLY A 304 -8.57 5.21 -7.27
CA GLY A 304 -9.49 5.92 -8.16
C GLY A 304 -10.58 6.73 -7.47
N ILE A 305 -10.58 6.83 -6.12
CA ILE A 305 -11.56 7.63 -5.37
C ILE A 305 -10.97 8.91 -4.73
N GLY A 306 -9.74 9.26 -5.06
CA GLY A 306 -9.08 10.47 -4.58
C GLY A 306 -9.01 10.55 -3.05
N LYS A 307 -9.42 11.68 -2.49
CA LYS A 307 -9.47 11.92 -1.03
C LYS A 307 -10.73 11.36 -0.34
N THR A 308 -11.63 10.74 -1.09
CA THR A 308 -12.86 10.18 -0.48
C THR A 308 -12.51 9.12 0.56
N SER A 309 -13.10 9.23 1.76
CA SER A 309 -12.90 8.30 2.87
C SER A 309 -11.43 8.14 3.27
N PHE A 310 -10.61 9.18 3.18
CA PHE A 310 -9.17 9.03 3.31
C PHE A 310 -8.76 8.68 4.74
N LYS A 311 -9.36 9.31 5.76
CA LYS A 311 -9.13 8.95 7.16
C LYS A 311 -9.59 7.52 7.45
N ARG A 312 -10.75 7.11 6.91
CA ARG A 312 -11.24 5.73 7.02
C ARG A 312 -10.26 4.73 6.42
N ARG A 313 -9.65 5.05 5.28
CA ARG A 313 -8.62 4.20 4.63
C ARG A 313 -7.37 4.08 5.49
N ILE A 314 -6.90 5.19 6.06
CA ILE A 314 -5.75 5.19 6.98
C ILE A 314 -6.09 4.39 8.23
N ASN A 315 -7.27 4.59 8.84
CA ASN A 315 -7.70 3.83 10.01
C ASN A 315 -7.81 2.32 9.73
N SER A 316 -8.26 1.95 8.52
CA SER A 316 -8.23 0.56 8.08
C SER A 316 -6.80 0.00 8.03
N GLY A 317 -5.84 0.77 7.53
CA GLY A 317 -4.43 0.41 7.52
C GLY A 317 -3.83 0.27 8.93
N LEU A 318 -4.18 1.19 9.84
CA LEU A 318 -3.76 1.11 11.25
C LEU A 318 -4.33 -0.13 11.94
N ALA A 319 -5.63 -0.40 11.75
CA ALA A 319 -6.29 -1.56 12.35
C ALA A 319 -5.63 -2.88 11.97
N VAL A 320 -5.19 -3.03 10.72
CA VAL A 320 -4.47 -4.24 10.27
C VAL A 320 -3.00 -4.20 10.68
N GLY A 321 -2.34 -3.03 10.62
CA GLY A 321 -0.93 -2.88 10.98
C GLY A 321 -0.64 -3.22 12.45
N PHE A 322 -1.51 -2.83 13.36
CA PHE A 322 -1.39 -3.13 14.80
C PHE A 322 -1.95 -4.49 15.21
N SER A 323 -2.45 -5.29 14.29
CA SER A 323 -3.00 -6.63 14.58
C SER A 323 -1.97 -7.75 14.49
N PHE A 324 -0.74 -7.43 14.11
CA PHE A 324 0.37 -8.35 13.86
C PHE A 324 1.46 -8.36 14.90
#